data_9a176150738dcd590c2d95ce98412e37
#
_entry.id   9a176150738dcd590c2d95ce98412e37
#
_cell.length_a   1.000
_cell.length_b   1.000
_cell.length_c   1.000
_cell.angle_alpha   90.00
_cell.angle_beta   90.00
_cell.angle_gamma   90.00
#
_symmetry.space_group_name_H-M   'P 1'
#
loop_
_entity.id
_entity.type
_entity.pdbx_description
1 polymer ?
#
loop_
_entity_poly.entity_id
_entity_poly.type
_entity_poly.pdbx_seq_one_letter_code
_entity_poly.pdbx_strand_id
1 'polypeptide(L)'
;MRAWLAGRSDFHPKGRCAISIMPIRLFGDPVLRTPADPVKDFDAELRRLVKDLTETMLDAPGVGLAAPQIGVSLRVFTYHVDDQLGHLINPSLDLSEETETDDEGCLSFPGLVYPATRAYGVVAKGFNMHGEPVTLEGAGQLARCVQHETDHLDGVLFIDRLDKEQHKLAMREIREAEWFGEAIPQVKVSPHPTWGKAL
;
A
#
# COMPACT_ATOMS: atom_id res chain seq x y z
N MET A 1 -56.05 -40.53 2.09
CA MET A 1 -54.81 -40.44 2.86
C MET A 1 -53.96 -39.30 2.34
N ARG A 2 -53.71 -38.28 3.12
CA ARG A 2 -53.13 -36.99 2.72
C ARG A 2 -51.63 -37.02 2.81
N ALA A 3 -50.93 -36.73 1.70
CA ALA A 3 -49.51 -36.55 1.65
C ALA A 3 -49.16 -35.09 2.05
N TRP A 4 -48.31 -34.93 3.02
CA TRP A 4 -47.76 -33.69 3.52
C TRP A 4 -46.57 -33.27 2.66
N LEU A 5 -46.67 -32.14 1.96
CA LEU A 5 -45.57 -31.50 1.28
C LEU A 5 -44.88 -30.56 2.26
N ALA A 6 -43.70 -30.95 2.72
CA ALA A 6 -42.82 -30.11 3.51
C ALA A 6 -42.08 -29.13 2.55
N GLY A 7 -42.35 -27.86 2.73
CA GLY A 7 -41.65 -26.79 2.04
C GLY A 7 -40.18 -26.74 2.43
N ARG A 8 -39.30 -26.80 1.45
CA ARG A 8 -37.89 -26.43 1.60
C ARG A 8 -37.77 -24.92 1.61
N SER A 9 -37.45 -24.35 2.76
CA SER A 9 -37.00 -22.98 2.86
C SER A 9 -35.64 -22.86 2.20
N ASP A 10 -35.61 -22.18 1.05
CA ASP A 10 -34.36 -21.76 0.41
C ASP A 10 -33.63 -20.75 1.31
N PHE A 11 -32.75 -21.29 2.14
CA PHE A 11 -31.80 -20.48 2.88
C PHE A 11 -30.72 -20.02 1.90
N HIS A 12 -30.91 -18.85 1.29
CA HIS A 12 -29.86 -18.14 0.58
C HIS A 12 -28.85 -17.64 1.62
N PRO A 13 -27.62 -18.12 1.65
CA PRO A 13 -26.61 -17.49 2.48
C PRO A 13 -26.32 -16.12 1.87
N LYS A 14 -26.69 -15.07 2.61
CA LYS A 14 -26.32 -13.69 2.32
C LYS A 14 -24.83 -13.65 2.00
N GLY A 15 -24.49 -13.09 0.84
CA GLY A 15 -23.18 -13.13 0.23
C GLY A 15 -22.06 -12.83 1.23
N ARG A 16 -21.13 -13.76 1.31
CA ARG A 16 -19.80 -13.46 1.81
C ARG A 16 -19.25 -12.39 0.88
N CYS A 17 -18.97 -11.21 1.45
CA CYS A 17 -18.20 -10.20 0.74
C CYS A 17 -16.89 -10.90 0.31
N ALA A 18 -16.72 -11.15 -0.98
CA ALA A 18 -15.50 -11.76 -1.48
C ALA A 18 -14.33 -10.85 -1.09
N ILE A 19 -13.36 -11.38 -0.38
CA ILE A 19 -12.09 -10.70 -0.12
C ILE A 19 -11.45 -10.51 -1.49
N SER A 20 -11.15 -9.27 -1.84
CA SER A 20 -10.59 -8.89 -3.13
C SER A 20 -9.11 -8.57 -2.99
N ILE A 21 -8.29 -9.62 -2.91
CA ILE A 21 -6.83 -9.47 -2.92
C ILE A 21 -6.39 -9.21 -4.35
N MET A 22 -5.74 -8.07 -4.55
CA MET A 22 -5.26 -7.61 -5.86
C MET A 22 -3.80 -8.02 -6.08
N PRO A 23 -3.39 -8.34 -7.33
CA PRO A 23 -1.98 -8.57 -7.64
C PRO A 23 -1.19 -7.26 -7.47
N ILE A 24 -0.07 -7.35 -6.74
CA ILE A 24 0.83 -6.20 -6.54
C ILE A 24 1.75 -6.06 -7.75
N ARG A 25 1.83 -4.84 -8.29
CA ARG A 25 2.72 -4.47 -9.39
C ARG A 25 4.16 -4.41 -8.92
N LEU A 26 5.07 -4.98 -9.70
CA LEU A 26 6.49 -4.97 -9.39
C LEU A 26 7.24 -3.92 -10.18
N PHE A 27 8.45 -3.61 -9.71
CA PHE A 27 9.38 -2.71 -10.40
C PHE A 27 9.55 -3.11 -11.88
N GLY A 28 9.41 -2.12 -12.75
CA GLY A 28 9.35 -2.30 -14.20
C GLY A 28 7.96 -2.01 -14.78
N ASP A 29 6.87 -2.11 -13.98
CA ASP A 29 5.56 -1.67 -14.42
C ASP A 29 5.53 -0.13 -14.51
N PRO A 30 5.16 0.45 -15.68
CA PRO A 30 5.13 1.90 -15.87
C PRO A 30 4.22 2.64 -14.89
N VAL A 31 3.17 2.00 -14.36
CA VAL A 31 2.25 2.62 -13.41
C VAL A 31 2.96 3.10 -12.15
N LEU A 32 4.02 2.40 -11.71
CA LEU A 32 4.80 2.76 -10.51
C LEU A 32 5.69 3.99 -10.70
N ARG A 33 5.92 4.41 -11.94
CA ARG A 33 6.73 5.59 -12.30
C ARG A 33 5.89 6.74 -12.82
N THR A 34 4.57 6.59 -12.83
CA THR A 34 3.64 7.61 -13.32
C THR A 34 2.98 8.29 -12.14
N PRO A 35 3.06 9.63 -12.01
CA PRO A 35 2.31 10.35 -10.99
C PRO A 35 0.83 10.04 -11.06
N ALA A 36 0.23 9.71 -9.92
CA ALA A 36 -1.17 9.34 -9.82
C ALA A 36 -2.09 10.56 -9.85
N ASP A 37 -3.26 10.39 -10.45
CA ASP A 37 -4.27 11.44 -10.58
C ASP A 37 -4.96 11.72 -9.24
N PRO A 38 -5.31 12.98 -8.95
CA PRO A 38 -6.08 13.31 -7.77
C PRO A 38 -7.51 12.73 -7.86
N VAL A 39 -7.99 12.19 -6.74
CA VAL A 39 -9.38 11.78 -6.59
C VAL A 39 -10.28 13.02 -6.59
N LYS A 40 -11.32 12.99 -7.40
CA LYS A 40 -12.33 14.06 -7.52
C LYS A 40 -13.68 13.64 -6.97
N ASP A 41 -14.03 12.36 -7.14
CA ASP A 41 -15.32 11.80 -6.76
C ASP A 41 -15.17 10.82 -5.59
N PHE A 42 -15.90 11.06 -4.51
CA PHE A 42 -15.86 10.24 -3.29
C PHE A 42 -17.05 9.26 -3.25
N ASP A 43 -17.08 8.39 -4.22
CA ASP A 43 -18.20 7.50 -4.51
C ASP A 43 -18.03 6.06 -3.96
N ALA A 44 -18.87 5.14 -4.43
CA ALA A 44 -18.82 3.75 -4.01
C ALA A 44 -17.60 3.00 -4.59
N GLU A 45 -17.08 3.42 -5.75
CA GLU A 45 -15.90 2.81 -6.37
C GLU A 45 -14.64 3.15 -5.60
N LEU A 46 -14.52 4.41 -5.14
CA LEU A 46 -13.42 4.82 -4.26
C LEU A 46 -13.44 4.05 -2.93
N ARG A 47 -14.61 3.87 -2.31
CA ARG A 47 -14.73 3.08 -1.07
C ARG A 47 -14.33 1.62 -1.30
N ARG A 48 -14.65 1.06 -2.47
CA ARG A 48 -14.21 -0.27 -2.84
C ARG A 48 -12.70 -0.33 -3.03
N LEU A 49 -12.11 0.65 -3.70
CA LEU A 49 -10.65 0.74 -3.87
C LEU A 49 -9.92 0.77 -2.53
N VAL A 50 -10.38 1.59 -1.57
CA VAL A 50 -9.79 1.65 -0.21
C VAL A 50 -9.89 0.29 0.48
N LYS A 51 -11.00 -0.42 0.32
CA LYS A 51 -11.18 -1.76 0.87
C LYS A 51 -10.21 -2.75 0.23
N ASP A 52 -10.14 -2.79 -1.11
CA ASP A 52 -9.29 -3.71 -1.87
C ASP A 52 -7.80 -3.47 -1.52
N LEU A 53 -7.37 -2.20 -1.38
CA LEU A 53 -6.03 -1.83 -0.91
C LEU A 53 -5.78 -2.36 0.50
N THR A 54 -6.69 -2.13 1.43
CA THR A 54 -6.55 -2.55 2.82
C THR A 54 -6.44 -4.07 2.93
N GLU A 55 -7.32 -4.81 2.25
CA GLU A 55 -7.30 -6.27 2.26
C GLU A 55 -6.03 -6.83 1.62
N THR A 56 -5.57 -6.23 0.51
CA THR A 56 -4.33 -6.62 -0.16
C THR A 56 -3.10 -6.36 0.69
N MET A 57 -3.02 -5.18 1.35
CA MET A 57 -1.95 -4.83 2.26
C MET A 57 -1.83 -5.81 3.42
N LEU A 58 -2.96 -6.16 4.03
CA LEU A 58 -3.00 -7.09 5.17
C LEU A 58 -2.65 -8.53 4.77
N ASP A 59 -3.02 -8.97 3.56
CA ASP A 59 -2.66 -10.29 3.02
C ASP A 59 -1.15 -10.39 2.70
N ALA A 60 -0.56 -9.30 2.21
CA ALA A 60 0.86 -9.22 1.87
C ALA A 60 1.78 -8.89 3.06
N PRO A 61 1.33 -8.96 4.29
CA PRO A 61 1.70 -8.30 5.53
C PRO A 61 2.60 -7.05 5.33
N GLY A 62 2.02 -6.05 4.63
CA GLY A 62 2.63 -4.73 4.45
C GLY A 62 2.22 -3.75 5.54
N VAL A 63 3.00 -2.70 5.75
CA VAL A 63 2.66 -1.58 6.64
C VAL A 63 2.00 -0.43 5.88
N GLY A 64 2.08 -0.44 4.56
CA GLY A 64 1.44 0.50 3.65
C GLY A 64 1.23 -0.12 2.27
N LEU A 65 0.29 0.45 1.50
CA LEU A 65 0.05 0.09 0.10
C LEU A 65 -0.65 1.23 -0.62
N ALA A 66 -0.05 1.69 -1.72
CA ALA A 66 -0.59 2.74 -2.57
C ALA A 66 -1.35 2.18 -3.79
N ALA A 67 -2.36 2.92 -4.27
CA ALA A 67 -3.18 2.50 -5.39
C ALA A 67 -2.37 2.19 -6.69
N PRO A 68 -1.30 2.92 -7.05
CA PRO A 68 -0.45 2.52 -8.17
C PRO A 68 0.12 1.11 -8.04
N GLN A 69 0.38 0.63 -6.82
CA GLN A 69 0.91 -0.72 -6.60
C GLN A 69 -0.10 -1.84 -6.91
N ILE A 70 -1.37 -1.55 -6.98
CA ILE A 70 -2.40 -2.48 -7.49
C ILE A 70 -2.89 -2.11 -8.90
N GLY A 71 -2.18 -1.20 -9.58
CA GLY A 71 -2.46 -0.82 -10.97
C GLY A 71 -3.50 0.29 -11.13
N VAL A 72 -3.86 1.01 -10.06
CA VAL A 72 -4.84 2.10 -10.08
C VAL A 72 -4.12 3.44 -9.92
N SER A 73 -4.16 4.29 -10.95
CA SER A 73 -3.46 5.58 -10.98
C SER A 73 -4.26 6.68 -10.27
N LEU A 74 -4.57 6.49 -8.97
CA LEU A 74 -5.25 7.47 -8.11
C LEU A 74 -4.42 7.76 -6.86
N ARG A 75 -4.51 8.99 -6.35
CA ARG A 75 -3.81 9.42 -5.12
C ARG A 75 -4.50 8.89 -3.87
N VAL A 76 -4.36 7.60 -3.63
CA VAL A 76 -4.91 6.86 -2.49
C VAL A 76 -3.88 5.91 -1.94
N PHE A 77 -3.70 5.85 -0.63
CA PHE A 77 -2.97 4.78 0.04
C PHE A 77 -3.65 4.34 1.33
N THR A 78 -3.31 3.14 1.78
CA THR A 78 -3.67 2.58 3.10
C THR A 78 -2.41 2.34 3.91
N TYR A 79 -2.53 2.33 5.23
CA TYR A 79 -1.43 2.06 6.15
C TYR A 79 -1.91 1.27 7.36
N HIS A 80 -1.00 0.49 7.97
CA HIS A 80 -1.21 -0.22 9.23
C HIS A 80 0.11 -0.23 10.01
N VAL A 81 0.25 0.72 10.93
CA VAL A 81 1.45 0.92 11.75
C VAL A 81 1.02 1.06 13.21
N ASP A 82 1.66 0.36 14.13
CA ASP A 82 1.41 0.42 15.58
C ASP A 82 -0.08 0.31 15.94
N ASP A 83 -0.76 -0.71 15.40
CA ASP A 83 -2.21 -0.94 15.53
C ASP A 83 -3.11 0.18 14.95
N GLN A 84 -2.52 1.17 14.27
CA GLN A 84 -3.27 2.22 13.58
C GLN A 84 -3.49 1.81 12.12
N LEU A 85 -4.68 1.33 11.82
CA LEU A 85 -5.14 1.06 10.45
C LEU A 85 -5.85 2.28 9.91
N GLY A 86 -5.45 2.75 8.73
CA GLY A 86 -6.08 3.90 8.11
C GLY A 86 -5.82 4.01 6.60
N HIS A 87 -6.33 5.08 6.03
CA HIS A 87 -6.09 5.45 4.63
C HIS A 87 -6.06 6.97 4.48
N LEU A 88 -5.41 7.44 3.43
CA LEU A 88 -5.37 8.85 3.10
C LEU A 88 -5.52 9.05 1.58
N ILE A 89 -6.32 10.04 1.21
CA ILE A 89 -6.66 10.38 -0.16
C ILE A 89 -6.21 11.80 -0.45
N ASN A 90 -5.55 12.01 -1.60
CA ASN A 90 -4.95 13.28 -2.00
C ASN A 90 -4.03 13.87 -0.92
N PRO A 91 -3.04 13.12 -0.42
CA PRO A 91 -2.19 13.59 0.67
C PRO A 91 -1.35 14.79 0.27
N SER A 92 -1.14 15.68 1.25
CA SER A 92 -0.08 16.68 1.26
C SER A 92 0.70 16.54 2.57
N LEU A 93 2.03 16.58 2.51
CA LEU A 93 2.90 16.35 3.65
C LEU A 93 3.60 17.63 4.08
N ASP A 94 3.65 17.83 5.40
CA ASP A 94 4.52 18.77 6.08
C ASP A 94 5.51 17.94 6.91
N LEU A 95 6.80 18.04 6.61
CA LEU A 95 7.83 17.15 7.12
C LEU A 95 8.70 17.87 8.14
N SER A 96 9.13 17.16 9.18
CA SER A 96 10.11 17.69 10.14
C SER A 96 11.48 17.88 9.48
N GLU A 97 12.28 18.78 10.07
CA GLU A 97 13.70 18.93 9.69
C GLU A 97 14.56 17.78 10.23
N GLU A 98 14.15 17.18 11.35
CA GLU A 98 14.80 16.01 11.91
C GLU A 98 14.61 14.83 10.96
N THR A 99 15.68 14.05 10.75
CA THR A 99 15.69 12.89 9.88
C THR A 99 16.17 11.64 10.61
N GLU A 100 15.72 10.49 10.12
CA GLU A 100 16.12 9.17 10.60
C GLU A 100 16.51 8.27 9.42
N THR A 101 17.59 7.52 9.59
CA THR A 101 17.99 6.48 8.64
C THR A 101 17.67 5.11 9.23
N ASP A 102 16.83 4.35 8.56
CA ASP A 102 16.45 3.00 8.97
C ASP A 102 16.14 2.15 7.73
N ASP A 103 16.09 0.84 7.93
CA ASP A 103 15.78 -0.12 6.87
C ASP A 103 14.39 0.12 6.27
N GLU A 104 14.32 0.17 4.95
CA GLU A 104 13.09 0.34 4.20
C GLU A 104 13.01 -0.69 3.08
N GLY A 105 11.86 -1.35 2.99
CA GLY A 105 11.50 -2.27 1.92
C GLY A 105 10.22 -1.83 1.24
N CYS A 106 9.86 -2.51 0.14
CA CYS A 106 8.64 -2.22 -0.60
C CYS A 106 8.05 -3.49 -1.19
N LEU A 107 6.74 -3.65 -1.12
CA LEU A 107 6.03 -4.80 -1.71
C LEU A 107 6.22 -4.89 -3.24
N SER A 108 6.54 -3.77 -3.90
CA SER A 108 6.90 -3.73 -5.32
C SER A 108 8.34 -4.15 -5.63
N PHE A 109 9.13 -4.50 -4.60
CA PHE A 109 10.51 -4.97 -4.66
C PHE A 109 10.72 -6.16 -3.72
N PRO A 110 10.17 -7.35 -4.03
CA PRO A 110 10.23 -8.48 -3.13
C PRO A 110 11.64 -8.85 -2.69
N GLY A 111 11.85 -8.90 -1.37
CA GLY A 111 13.13 -9.28 -0.77
C GLY A 111 14.18 -8.17 -0.70
N LEU A 112 13.92 -6.98 -1.26
CA LEU A 112 14.86 -5.87 -1.26
C LEU A 112 14.63 -4.98 -0.04
N VAL A 113 15.69 -4.76 0.76
CA VAL A 113 15.69 -3.87 1.93
C VAL A 113 16.99 -3.10 1.96
N TYR A 114 16.89 -1.77 2.09
CA TYR A 114 18.04 -0.88 2.17
C TYR A 114 17.78 0.25 3.18
N PRO A 115 18.82 0.75 3.88
CA PRO A 115 18.66 1.90 4.75
C PRO A 115 18.35 3.16 3.92
N ALA A 116 17.20 3.78 4.21
CA ALA A 116 16.75 5.01 3.58
C ALA A 116 16.56 6.11 4.62
N THR A 117 17.03 7.32 4.29
CA THR A 117 16.87 8.49 5.16
C THR A 117 15.53 9.16 4.87
N ARG A 118 14.73 9.36 5.92
CA ARG A 118 13.41 10.02 5.88
C ARG A 118 13.31 11.10 6.95
N ALA A 119 12.37 12.02 6.80
CA ALA A 119 11.98 12.89 7.90
C ALA A 119 11.42 12.04 9.04
N TYR A 120 11.84 12.35 10.27
CA TYR A 120 11.41 11.63 11.47
C TYR A 120 9.94 11.88 11.81
N GLY A 121 9.41 13.08 11.53
CA GLY A 121 8.03 13.46 11.79
C GLY A 121 7.29 13.88 10.52
N VAL A 122 5.98 13.67 10.50
CA VAL A 122 5.08 14.10 9.44
C VAL A 122 3.76 14.63 9.99
N VAL A 123 3.26 15.70 9.36
CA VAL A 123 1.85 16.09 9.42
C VAL A 123 1.28 15.92 8.01
N ALA A 124 0.49 14.89 7.80
CA ALA A 124 -0.14 14.61 6.52
C ALA A 124 -1.60 15.06 6.54
N LYS A 125 -2.00 15.85 5.54
CA LYS A 125 -3.37 16.32 5.36
C LYS A 125 -3.94 15.74 4.08
N GLY A 126 -5.21 15.34 4.11
CA GLY A 126 -5.91 14.78 2.96
C GLY A 126 -7.36 14.53 3.28
N PHE A 127 -7.94 13.51 2.67
CA PHE A 127 -9.35 13.17 2.84
C PHE A 127 -9.50 11.69 3.19
N ASN A 128 -10.59 11.35 3.89
CA ASN A 128 -11.03 9.97 4.00
C ASN A 128 -11.89 9.56 2.78
N MET A 129 -12.30 8.30 2.72
CA MET A 129 -13.12 7.75 1.62
C MET A 129 -14.54 8.33 1.52
N HIS A 130 -14.93 9.21 2.46
CA HIS A 130 -16.21 9.92 2.45
C HIS A 130 -16.07 11.39 2.03
N GLY A 131 -14.83 11.83 1.72
CA GLY A 131 -14.54 13.22 1.34
C GLY A 131 -14.40 14.17 2.53
N GLU A 132 -14.30 13.64 3.74
CA GLU A 132 -14.09 14.44 4.94
C GLU A 132 -12.59 14.70 5.11
N PRO A 133 -12.18 15.94 5.48
CA PRO A 133 -10.78 16.26 5.69
C PRO A 133 -10.22 15.51 6.90
N VAL A 134 -9.00 14.98 6.74
CA VAL A 134 -8.26 14.23 7.76
C VAL A 134 -6.88 14.84 7.91
N THR A 135 -6.40 14.93 9.16
CA THR A 135 -5.01 15.22 9.49
C THR A 135 -4.44 14.01 10.24
N LEU A 136 -3.31 13.50 9.77
CA LEU A 136 -2.56 12.42 10.38
C LEU A 136 -1.20 12.98 10.84
N GLU A 137 -0.93 12.91 12.12
CA GLU A 137 0.36 13.27 12.71
C GLU A 137 1.09 12.00 13.14
N GLY A 138 2.35 11.88 12.79
CA GLY A 138 3.14 10.70 13.10
C GLY A 138 4.64 10.96 13.15
N ALA A 139 5.36 10.03 13.78
CA ALA A 139 6.82 10.03 13.85
C ALA A 139 7.37 8.61 13.62
N GLY A 140 8.67 8.49 13.38
CA GLY A 140 9.34 7.21 13.19
C GLY A 140 8.72 6.38 12.07
N GLN A 141 8.32 5.14 12.36
CA GLN A 141 7.79 4.22 11.38
C GLN A 141 6.53 4.72 10.67
N LEU A 142 5.62 5.39 11.37
CA LEU A 142 4.42 5.96 10.74
C LEU A 142 4.78 7.08 9.77
N ALA A 143 5.70 7.96 10.15
CA ALA A 143 6.17 9.03 9.27
C ALA A 143 6.89 8.47 8.04
N ARG A 144 7.71 7.43 8.20
CA ARG A 144 8.37 6.70 7.10
C ARG A 144 7.35 6.08 6.15
N CYS A 145 6.36 5.35 6.66
CA CYS A 145 5.30 4.73 5.88
C CYS A 145 4.53 5.78 5.06
N VAL A 146 4.07 6.86 5.67
CA VAL A 146 3.32 7.93 4.99
C VAL A 146 4.14 8.59 3.88
N GLN A 147 5.45 8.81 4.08
CA GLN A 147 6.34 9.34 3.05
C GLN A 147 6.53 8.33 1.91
N HIS A 148 6.72 7.04 2.24
CA HIS A 148 6.88 5.96 1.27
C HIS A 148 5.66 5.83 0.36
N GLU A 149 4.47 5.78 0.96
CA GLU A 149 3.22 5.65 0.19
C GLU A 149 2.93 6.91 -0.65
N THR A 150 3.28 8.09 -0.14
CA THR A 150 3.14 9.34 -0.91
C THR A 150 4.13 9.38 -2.08
N ASP A 151 5.36 8.88 -1.92
CA ASP A 151 6.30 8.73 -3.03
C ASP A 151 5.70 7.88 -4.16
N HIS A 152 5.05 6.75 -3.86
CA HIS A 152 4.35 5.96 -4.87
C HIS A 152 3.28 6.76 -5.64
N LEU A 153 2.58 7.67 -4.96
CA LEU A 153 1.60 8.55 -5.62
C LEU A 153 2.25 9.59 -6.53
N ASP A 154 3.51 9.92 -6.29
CA ASP A 154 4.29 10.87 -7.07
C ASP A 154 5.15 10.18 -8.15
N GLY A 155 5.04 8.84 -8.30
CA GLY A 155 5.84 8.04 -9.23
C GLY A 155 7.30 7.87 -8.80
N VAL A 156 7.60 8.14 -7.53
CA VAL A 156 8.90 7.98 -6.89
C VAL A 156 8.95 6.64 -6.17
N LEU A 157 10.09 5.97 -6.20
CA LEU A 157 10.29 4.69 -5.54
C LEU A 157 11.38 4.81 -4.46
N PHE A 158 11.33 3.97 -3.43
CA PHE A 158 12.26 4.07 -2.30
C PHE A 158 13.73 3.99 -2.72
N ILE A 159 14.03 3.26 -3.80
CA ILE A 159 15.38 3.18 -4.37
C ILE A 159 15.92 4.54 -4.83
N ASP A 160 15.04 5.50 -5.16
CA ASP A 160 15.43 6.86 -5.56
C ASP A 160 15.86 7.72 -4.35
N ARG A 161 15.60 7.25 -3.14
CA ARG A 161 16.00 7.88 -1.87
C ARG A 161 17.33 7.37 -1.35
N LEU A 162 17.87 6.31 -1.95
CA LEU A 162 19.15 5.72 -1.60
C LEU A 162 20.32 6.59 -2.08
N ASP A 163 21.45 6.49 -1.39
CA ASP A 163 22.69 7.06 -1.90
C ASP A 163 23.17 6.34 -3.18
N LYS A 164 24.16 6.89 -3.84
CA LYS A 164 24.63 6.38 -5.14
C LYS A 164 25.15 4.94 -5.09
N GLU A 165 25.81 4.57 -4.01
CA GLU A 165 26.39 3.22 -3.89
C GLU A 165 25.30 2.21 -3.57
N GLN A 166 24.41 2.54 -2.63
CA GLN A 166 23.27 1.72 -2.30
C GLN A 166 22.31 1.54 -3.49
N HIS A 167 22.02 2.63 -4.21
CA HIS A 167 21.20 2.56 -5.43
C HIS A 167 21.82 1.62 -6.48
N LYS A 168 23.14 1.70 -6.67
CA LYS A 168 23.85 0.81 -7.62
C LYS A 168 23.77 -0.66 -7.19
N LEU A 169 23.89 -0.94 -5.90
CA LEU A 169 23.74 -2.29 -5.35
C LEU A 169 22.32 -2.80 -5.52
N ALA A 170 21.31 -2.00 -5.13
CA ALA A 170 19.91 -2.33 -5.30
C ALA A 170 19.56 -2.62 -6.76
N MET A 171 20.01 -1.80 -7.70
CA MET A 171 19.80 -2.01 -9.13
C MET A 171 20.49 -3.27 -9.68
N ARG A 172 21.57 -3.73 -9.06
CA ARG A 172 22.20 -5.02 -9.41
C ARG A 172 21.34 -6.17 -8.89
N GLU A 173 20.93 -6.13 -7.62
CA GLU A 173 20.09 -7.16 -7.01
C GLU A 173 18.74 -7.28 -7.73
N ILE A 174 18.14 -6.16 -8.11
CA ILE A 174 16.90 -6.16 -8.91
C ILE A 174 17.09 -6.93 -10.22
N ARG A 175 18.19 -6.71 -10.95
CA ARG A 175 18.44 -7.39 -12.22
C ARG A 175 18.72 -8.89 -12.08
N GLU A 176 19.19 -9.31 -10.91
CA GLU A 176 19.48 -10.72 -10.58
C GLU A 176 18.27 -11.40 -9.92
N ALA A 177 17.21 -10.65 -9.54
CA ALA A 177 16.03 -11.18 -8.86
C ALA A 177 15.16 -12.03 -9.82
N GLU A 178 14.69 -13.18 -9.32
CA GLU A 178 13.84 -14.10 -10.09
C GLU A 178 12.54 -13.45 -10.59
N TRP A 179 12.00 -12.50 -9.83
CA TRP A 179 10.77 -11.78 -10.20
C TRP A 179 10.97 -10.69 -11.25
N PHE A 180 12.22 -10.30 -11.55
CA PHE A 180 12.49 -9.21 -12.50
C PHE A 180 12.19 -9.64 -13.93
N GLY A 181 11.27 -8.95 -14.58
CA GLY A 181 10.83 -9.26 -15.97
C GLY A 181 9.67 -10.24 -16.05
N GLU A 182 9.14 -10.73 -14.94
CA GLU A 182 7.92 -11.52 -14.92
C GLU A 182 6.65 -10.67 -15.08
N ALA A 183 5.66 -11.20 -15.79
CA ALA A 183 4.50 -10.44 -16.24
C ALA A 183 3.49 -10.09 -15.14
N ILE A 184 3.55 -10.47 -13.91
CA ILE A 184 2.75 -10.06 -12.74
C ILE A 184 2.96 -11.11 -11.62
N PRO A 185 4.03 -11.03 -10.85
CA PRO A 185 4.21 -11.90 -9.70
C PRO A 185 3.25 -11.51 -8.58
N GLN A 186 2.75 -12.49 -7.87
CA GLN A 186 1.97 -12.27 -6.65
C GLN A 186 2.92 -12.22 -5.46
N VAL A 187 3.02 -11.06 -4.82
CA VAL A 187 3.76 -10.93 -3.55
C VAL A 187 2.84 -11.36 -2.41
N LYS A 188 3.22 -12.38 -1.66
CA LYS A 188 2.46 -12.89 -0.51
C LYS A 188 3.19 -12.75 0.82
N VAL A 189 4.39 -12.19 0.82
CA VAL A 189 5.23 -12.07 2.02
C VAL A 189 5.87 -10.69 2.03
N SER A 190 5.76 -9.99 3.18
CA SER A 190 6.44 -8.71 3.35
C SER A 190 7.95 -8.87 3.11
N PRO A 191 8.60 -8.00 2.32
CA PRO A 191 10.04 -7.99 2.16
C PRO A 191 10.75 -7.63 3.47
N HIS A 192 10.07 -6.97 4.40
CA HIS A 192 10.66 -6.49 5.65
C HIS A 192 10.37 -7.47 6.80
N PRO A 193 11.39 -8.09 7.44
CA PRO A 193 11.20 -9.11 8.46
C PRO A 193 10.53 -8.61 9.76
N THR A 194 10.55 -7.30 9.99
CA THR A 194 9.95 -6.65 11.17
C THR A 194 8.65 -5.89 10.85
N TRP A 195 8.41 -5.56 9.59
CA TRP A 195 7.21 -4.88 9.15
C TRP A 195 6.08 -5.89 8.93
N GLY A 196 4.94 -5.66 9.57
CA GLY A 196 3.80 -6.57 9.43
C GLY A 196 3.78 -7.76 10.38
N LYS A 197 4.67 -7.83 11.37
CA LYS A 197 4.40 -8.67 12.54
C LYS A 197 3.48 -7.89 13.46
N ALA A 198 2.17 -8.13 13.33
CA ALA A 198 1.27 -7.88 14.45
C ALA A 198 1.79 -8.68 15.65
N LEU A 199 2.10 -8.00 16.72
CA LEU A 199 2.42 -8.62 18.01
C LEU A 199 1.19 -9.27 18.60
#